data_d5c7562fd2d0d68b022d0f57af31af0b
#
_entry.id   d5c7562fd2d0d68b022d0f57af31af0b
#
_cell.length_a   1.000
_cell.length_b   1.000
_cell.length_c   1.000
_cell.angle_alpha   90.00
_cell.angle_beta   90.00
_cell.angle_gamma   90.00
#
_symmetry.space_group_name_H-M   'P 1'
#
loop_
_entity.id
_entity.type
_entity.pdbx_description
1 polymer ?
#
loop_
_entity_poly.entity_id
_entity_poly.type
_entity_poly.pdbx_seq_one_letter_code
_entity_poly.pdbx_strand_id
1 'polypeptide(L)'
;MLFRSPKRSFNRGRVQGCKGNVAFNLIKKTKGKEMGKALIIGCGAVASVAIHKCCQNSAVFDEICIASRTKSKCDALKTKLEKTTKTKIKTAQVDADNVEDLISLINDFKPDLVMNLALPYQDLTIMDACLATKTNYMDTANYEPLDTAKFEYKWQWAYRKRFEEAGITALLGSGFDPGVTGVFSAYAMKHYFDEIEYIDILDCNAGDHGYPFATNFNPEINIREVSAKGSYWEDGKWVETEPMEIKRVYDFPEVGKKDMYLLHHEEIESLALNIKGIKRIRFFMTFGQSYLTHLKCLENVGMTSIVPIDFEGKKIVPLQFLKAVLPDPASLGPRTKGKTNIGCIFKGKKDGVEKTYYVYNVCTHEECFAEVGSQAVAYTTGVPAMIGAMMLLTKTWNKAGVFNIEEFDPDPFMDALNKWGLPWQENFNPELVD
;
A
#
# COMPACT_ATOMS: atom_id res chain seq x y z
N MET A 1 25.65 4.05 -56.61
CA MET A 1 25.96 2.87 -55.77
C MET A 1 25.09 2.92 -54.52
N LEU A 2 24.06 2.08 -54.52
CA LEU A 2 23.07 1.98 -53.45
C LEU A 2 23.54 0.95 -52.42
N PHE A 3 23.75 1.34 -51.17
CA PHE A 3 23.99 0.41 -50.06
C PHE A 3 22.68 0.08 -49.35
N ARG A 4 22.25 -1.16 -49.47
CA ARG A 4 21.15 -1.77 -48.71
C ARG A 4 21.61 -2.14 -47.31
N SER A 5 20.92 -1.70 -46.28
CA SER A 5 21.07 -2.17 -44.88
C SER A 5 20.33 -3.49 -44.67
N PRO A 6 20.83 -4.43 -43.87
CA PRO A 6 20.15 -5.70 -43.60
C PRO A 6 19.13 -5.57 -42.50
N LYS A 7 17.93 -6.08 -42.79
CA LYS A 7 16.86 -6.27 -41.78
C LYS A 7 17.25 -7.38 -40.79
N ARG A 8 17.39 -7.06 -39.52
CA ARG A 8 17.45 -8.07 -38.45
C ARG A 8 16.04 -8.50 -38.11
N SER A 9 15.75 -9.77 -38.27
CA SER A 9 14.54 -10.45 -37.81
C SER A 9 14.59 -10.65 -36.30
N PHE A 10 13.61 -10.09 -35.57
CA PHE A 10 13.40 -10.41 -34.18
C PHE A 10 12.70 -11.76 -34.07
N ASN A 11 13.38 -12.72 -33.47
CA ASN A 11 12.83 -14.03 -33.14
C ASN A 11 11.91 -13.87 -31.88
N ARG A 12 10.60 -13.98 -32.07
CA ARG A 12 9.64 -14.05 -30.96
C ARG A 12 9.77 -15.42 -30.32
N GLY A 13 10.42 -15.49 -29.17
CA GLY A 13 10.38 -16.66 -28.31
C GLY A 13 8.92 -16.92 -27.87
N ARG A 14 8.44 -18.11 -28.20
CA ARG A 14 7.13 -18.63 -27.72
C ARG A 14 7.22 -18.84 -26.22
N VAL A 15 6.51 -18.03 -25.45
CA VAL A 15 6.18 -18.33 -24.05
C VAL A 15 5.20 -19.52 -24.06
N GLN A 16 5.61 -20.65 -23.51
CA GLN A 16 4.74 -21.80 -23.31
C GLN A 16 3.70 -21.44 -22.24
N GLY A 17 2.43 -21.35 -22.66
CA GLY A 17 1.31 -21.07 -21.78
C GLY A 17 1.07 -22.22 -20.79
N CYS A 18 1.21 -21.94 -19.53
CA CYS A 18 0.61 -22.74 -18.49
C CYS A 18 -0.91 -22.65 -18.59
N LYS A 19 -1.58 -23.80 -18.69
CA LYS A 19 -3.04 -23.92 -18.78
C LYS A 19 -3.67 -23.57 -17.43
N GLY A 20 -4.03 -22.31 -17.25
CA GLY A 20 -4.79 -21.83 -16.10
C GLY A 20 -6.28 -21.68 -16.43
N ASN A 21 -7.02 -22.79 -16.51
CA ASN A 21 -8.48 -22.78 -16.72
C ASN A 21 -9.29 -22.97 -15.42
N VAL A 22 -8.71 -22.70 -14.25
CA VAL A 22 -9.39 -22.93 -12.95
C VAL A 22 -10.11 -21.67 -12.43
N ALA A 23 -9.58 -20.48 -12.66
CA ALA A 23 -10.16 -19.24 -12.15
C ALA A 23 -11.44 -18.77 -12.88
N PHE A 24 -11.63 -19.15 -14.14
CA PHE A 24 -12.80 -18.73 -14.92
C PHE A 24 -14.11 -19.47 -14.51
N ASN A 25 -14.01 -20.59 -13.80
CA ASN A 25 -15.18 -21.37 -13.35
C ASN A 25 -15.74 -20.93 -12.00
N LEU A 26 -15.02 -20.18 -11.18
CA LEU A 26 -15.51 -19.68 -9.89
C LEU A 26 -16.52 -18.52 -10.06
N ILE A 27 -16.38 -17.71 -11.09
CA ILE A 27 -17.33 -16.59 -11.35
C ILE A 27 -18.67 -17.07 -11.94
N LYS A 28 -18.73 -18.26 -12.54
CA LYS A 28 -19.97 -18.80 -13.16
C LYS A 28 -20.96 -19.48 -12.20
N LYS A 29 -20.63 -19.67 -10.92
CA LYS A 29 -21.47 -20.42 -9.97
C LYS A 29 -22.23 -19.58 -8.93
N THR A 30 -22.19 -18.27 -8.98
CA THR A 30 -22.97 -17.42 -8.07
C THR A 30 -24.16 -16.76 -8.77
N LYS A 31 -25.11 -17.57 -9.25
CA LYS A 31 -26.46 -17.07 -9.50
C LYS A 31 -27.13 -16.85 -8.12
N GLY A 32 -27.31 -15.58 -7.73
CA GLY A 32 -28.14 -15.19 -6.59
C GLY A 32 -27.40 -14.51 -5.41
N LYS A 33 -26.17 -13.97 -5.58
CA LYS A 33 -25.50 -13.24 -4.51
C LYS A 33 -25.62 -11.73 -4.72
N GLU A 34 -26.08 -11.02 -3.69
CA GLU A 34 -26.02 -9.58 -3.64
C GLU A 34 -24.56 -9.15 -3.90
N MET A 35 -24.38 -8.22 -4.84
CA MET A 35 -23.09 -7.60 -5.11
C MET A 35 -22.68 -6.77 -3.88
N GLY A 36 -21.38 -6.69 -3.58
CA GLY A 36 -20.90 -6.12 -2.33
C GLY A 36 -21.02 -4.60 -2.25
N LYS A 37 -21.30 -4.11 -1.04
CA LYS A 37 -21.28 -2.69 -0.70
C LYS A 37 -20.04 -2.34 0.09
N ALA A 38 -19.32 -1.28 -0.31
CA ALA A 38 -18.17 -0.79 0.43
C ALA A 38 -18.36 0.67 0.88
N LEU A 39 -18.10 0.92 2.15
CA LEU A 39 -17.93 2.28 2.69
C LEU A 39 -16.43 2.61 2.68
N ILE A 40 -16.07 3.67 1.97
CA ILE A 40 -14.68 4.11 1.82
C ILE A 40 -14.48 5.39 2.62
N ILE A 41 -13.72 5.30 3.70
CA ILE A 41 -13.36 6.43 4.55
C ILE A 41 -12.04 7.01 4.04
N GLY A 42 -12.09 8.26 3.59
CA GLY A 42 -10.97 8.95 2.96
C GLY A 42 -11.25 9.36 1.52
N CYS A 43 -10.66 10.49 1.09
CA CYS A 43 -10.78 11.02 -0.26
C CYS A 43 -9.47 11.71 -0.69
N GLY A 44 -8.32 11.12 -0.30
CA GLY A 44 -6.98 11.54 -0.72
C GLY A 44 -6.53 10.87 -2.03
N ALA A 45 -5.24 10.97 -2.35
CA ALA A 45 -4.68 10.42 -3.59
C ALA A 45 -4.88 8.89 -3.69
N VAL A 46 -4.51 8.14 -2.65
CA VAL A 46 -4.68 6.67 -2.58
C VAL A 46 -6.15 6.29 -2.67
N ALA A 47 -7.01 6.93 -1.87
CA ALA A 47 -8.45 6.68 -1.92
C ALA A 47 -9.05 6.95 -3.30
N SER A 48 -8.61 8.01 -3.99
CA SER A 48 -9.04 8.31 -5.36
C SER A 48 -8.75 7.14 -6.30
N VAL A 49 -7.55 6.56 -6.24
CA VAL A 49 -7.19 5.39 -7.06
C VAL A 49 -8.04 4.18 -6.70
N ALA A 50 -8.14 3.82 -5.41
CA ALA A 50 -8.96 2.70 -4.97
C ALA A 50 -10.42 2.83 -5.43
N ILE A 51 -11.01 4.03 -5.30
CA ILE A 51 -12.38 4.33 -5.76
C ILE A 51 -12.52 4.15 -7.28
N HIS A 52 -11.54 4.66 -8.07
CA HIS A 52 -11.52 4.42 -9.51
C HIS A 52 -11.52 2.92 -9.83
N LYS A 53 -10.67 2.13 -9.15
CA LYS A 53 -10.57 0.68 -9.36
C LYS A 53 -11.83 -0.06 -8.90
N CYS A 54 -12.47 0.34 -7.81
CA CYS A 54 -13.79 -0.18 -7.43
C CYS A 54 -14.84 0.08 -8.52
N CYS A 55 -14.83 1.29 -9.09
CA CYS A 55 -15.71 1.66 -10.19
C CYS A 55 -15.44 0.89 -11.50
N GLN A 56 -14.19 0.52 -11.77
CA GLN A 56 -13.83 -0.35 -12.89
C GLN A 56 -14.26 -1.81 -12.65
N ASN A 57 -14.41 -2.23 -11.39
CA ASN A 57 -14.79 -3.58 -10.98
C ASN A 57 -16.24 -3.65 -10.47
N SER A 58 -17.19 -3.07 -11.20
CA SER A 58 -18.61 -3.02 -10.84
C SER A 58 -19.30 -4.40 -10.74
N ALA A 59 -18.62 -5.46 -11.16
CA ALA A 59 -19.09 -6.84 -10.95
C ALA A 59 -18.96 -7.31 -9.49
N VAL A 60 -18.10 -6.64 -8.70
CA VAL A 60 -17.89 -6.89 -7.27
C VAL A 60 -18.46 -5.74 -6.44
N PHE A 61 -18.19 -4.50 -6.85
CA PHE A 61 -18.62 -3.29 -6.15
C PHE A 61 -19.92 -2.75 -6.77
N ASP A 62 -21.08 -3.21 -6.29
CA ASP A 62 -22.39 -2.73 -6.76
C ASP A 62 -22.65 -1.27 -6.31
N GLU A 63 -22.36 -1.00 -5.04
CA GLU A 63 -22.58 0.30 -4.43
C GLU A 63 -21.40 0.67 -3.54
N ILE A 64 -20.90 1.89 -3.67
CA ILE A 64 -19.88 2.45 -2.77
C ILE A 64 -20.40 3.76 -2.16
N CYS A 65 -20.01 4.02 -0.91
CA CYS A 65 -20.16 5.32 -0.27
C CYS A 65 -18.78 5.89 0.00
N ILE A 66 -18.50 7.07 -0.56
CA ILE A 66 -17.25 7.81 -0.32
C ILE A 66 -17.52 8.80 0.81
N ALA A 67 -16.77 8.69 1.91
CA ALA A 67 -16.98 9.53 3.07
C ALA A 67 -15.68 10.19 3.55
N SER A 68 -15.75 11.46 3.91
CA SER A 68 -14.63 12.19 4.50
C SER A 68 -15.13 13.44 5.22
N ARG A 69 -14.26 14.11 5.96
CA ARG A 69 -14.57 15.40 6.61
C ARG A 69 -14.95 16.49 5.60
N THR A 70 -14.41 16.40 4.38
CA THR A 70 -14.66 17.37 3.28
C THR A 70 -15.55 16.72 2.22
N LYS A 71 -16.87 16.73 2.45
CA LYS A 71 -17.85 16.11 1.54
C LYS A 71 -17.73 16.60 0.09
N SER A 72 -17.39 17.87 -0.13
CA SER A 72 -17.23 18.43 -1.47
C SER A 72 -16.16 17.73 -2.32
N LYS A 73 -15.07 17.20 -1.70
CA LYS A 73 -14.08 16.37 -2.41
C LYS A 73 -14.70 15.03 -2.85
N CYS A 74 -15.53 14.43 -2.01
CA CYS A 74 -16.24 13.18 -2.33
C CYS A 74 -17.24 13.40 -3.47
N ASP A 75 -17.99 14.52 -3.45
CA ASP A 75 -18.96 14.88 -4.48
C ASP A 75 -18.28 15.16 -5.83
N ALA A 76 -17.13 15.82 -5.82
CA ALA A 76 -16.33 16.06 -7.03
C ALA A 76 -15.84 14.73 -7.66
N LEU A 77 -15.34 13.80 -6.85
CA LEU A 77 -14.90 12.49 -7.33
C LEU A 77 -16.08 11.66 -7.86
N LYS A 78 -17.22 11.64 -7.16
CA LYS A 78 -18.45 11.04 -7.65
C LYS A 78 -18.83 11.58 -9.02
N THR A 79 -18.91 12.91 -9.18
CA THR A 79 -19.30 13.57 -10.45
C THR A 79 -18.39 13.17 -11.61
N LYS A 80 -17.09 12.97 -11.32
CA LYS A 80 -16.10 12.51 -12.32
C LYS A 80 -16.39 11.07 -12.76
N LEU A 81 -16.75 10.18 -11.82
CA LEU A 81 -16.79 8.73 -12.05
C LEU A 81 -18.17 8.19 -12.45
N GLU A 82 -19.27 8.76 -11.93
CA GLU A 82 -20.62 8.21 -12.12
C GLU A 82 -21.06 8.07 -13.57
N LYS A 83 -20.42 8.80 -14.51
CA LYS A 83 -20.72 8.76 -15.94
C LYS A 83 -20.07 7.55 -16.64
N THR A 84 -19.07 6.93 -16.04
CA THR A 84 -18.24 5.88 -16.67
C THR A 84 -18.33 4.53 -15.98
N THR A 85 -19.05 4.44 -14.85
CA THR A 85 -19.18 3.21 -14.07
C THR A 85 -20.63 2.72 -13.98
N LYS A 86 -20.79 1.43 -13.69
CA LYS A 86 -22.08 0.84 -13.30
C LYS A 86 -22.24 0.78 -11.77
N THR A 87 -21.16 0.99 -11.02
CA THR A 87 -21.17 1.07 -9.56
C THR A 87 -21.97 2.29 -9.11
N LYS A 88 -22.92 2.10 -8.21
CA LYS A 88 -23.67 3.22 -7.61
C LYS A 88 -22.77 3.94 -6.62
N ILE A 89 -22.67 5.27 -6.74
CA ILE A 89 -21.81 6.07 -5.87
C ILE A 89 -22.67 6.98 -4.98
N LYS A 90 -22.54 6.80 -3.66
CA LYS A 90 -23.04 7.73 -2.65
C LYS A 90 -21.88 8.51 -2.05
N THR A 91 -22.19 9.63 -1.43
CA THR A 91 -21.21 10.44 -0.70
C THR A 91 -21.78 10.82 0.65
N ALA A 92 -20.91 10.90 1.66
CA ALA A 92 -21.27 11.34 3.01
C ALA A 92 -20.19 12.26 3.58
N GLN A 93 -20.57 13.03 4.60
CA GLN A 93 -19.61 13.69 5.48
C GLN A 93 -19.49 12.84 6.75
N VAL A 94 -18.26 12.61 7.20
CA VAL A 94 -18.00 11.91 8.46
C VAL A 94 -16.70 12.43 9.07
N ASP A 95 -16.68 12.55 10.39
CA ASP A 95 -15.45 12.69 11.14
C ASP A 95 -15.02 11.30 11.63
N ALA A 96 -13.91 10.82 11.08
CA ALA A 96 -13.39 9.48 11.41
C ALA A 96 -12.72 9.41 12.81
N ASP A 97 -12.58 10.55 13.51
CA ASP A 97 -12.19 10.59 14.92
C ASP A 97 -13.39 10.41 15.85
N ASN A 98 -14.65 10.40 15.33
CA ASN A 98 -15.88 10.24 16.08
C ASN A 98 -16.54 8.88 15.79
N VAL A 99 -16.46 7.97 16.77
CA VAL A 99 -17.02 6.61 16.68
C VAL A 99 -18.53 6.60 16.43
N GLU A 100 -19.28 7.50 17.07
CA GLU A 100 -20.75 7.56 16.94
C GLU A 100 -21.18 8.02 15.53
N ASP A 101 -20.46 8.99 14.93
CA ASP A 101 -20.71 9.42 13.56
C ASP A 101 -20.46 8.27 12.57
N LEU A 102 -19.40 7.50 12.81
CA LEU A 102 -19.07 6.31 12.02
C LEU A 102 -20.16 5.23 12.15
N ILE A 103 -20.59 4.91 13.38
CA ILE A 103 -21.67 3.93 13.65
C ILE A 103 -22.97 4.36 12.94
N SER A 104 -23.32 5.65 13.03
CA SER A 104 -24.51 6.18 12.36
C SER A 104 -24.42 5.99 10.86
N LEU A 105 -23.31 6.37 10.23
CA LEU A 105 -23.09 6.23 8.80
C LEU A 105 -23.10 4.76 8.34
N ILE A 106 -22.46 3.86 9.10
CA ILE A 106 -22.43 2.43 8.79
C ILE A 106 -23.85 1.84 8.87
N ASN A 107 -24.63 2.19 9.89
CA ASN A 107 -26.02 1.72 10.04
C ASN A 107 -26.94 2.24 8.95
N ASP A 108 -26.75 3.47 8.47
CA ASP A 108 -27.53 4.06 7.39
C ASP A 108 -27.20 3.47 6.03
N PHE A 109 -25.91 3.30 5.74
CA PHE A 109 -25.46 2.79 4.45
C PHE A 109 -25.50 1.26 4.38
N LYS A 110 -25.25 0.57 5.49
CA LYS A 110 -25.19 -0.91 5.63
C LYS A 110 -24.19 -1.53 4.66
N PRO A 111 -22.90 -1.19 4.76
CA PRO A 111 -21.86 -1.79 3.93
C PRO A 111 -21.54 -3.22 4.40
N ASP A 112 -21.03 -4.05 3.49
CA ASP A 112 -20.41 -5.34 3.81
C ASP A 112 -18.97 -5.18 4.31
N LEU A 113 -18.34 -4.05 3.95
CA LEU A 113 -16.94 -3.74 4.24
C LEU A 113 -16.74 -2.24 4.42
N VAL A 114 -15.99 -1.86 5.44
CA VAL A 114 -15.39 -0.52 5.59
C VAL A 114 -13.94 -0.58 5.13
N MET A 115 -13.61 0.24 4.12
CA MET A 115 -12.24 0.47 3.65
C MET A 115 -11.73 1.76 4.27
N ASN A 116 -10.79 1.65 5.19
CA ASN A 116 -10.14 2.79 5.79
C ASN A 116 -8.97 3.25 4.91
N LEU A 117 -9.16 4.33 4.19
CA LEU A 117 -8.15 5.02 3.37
C LEU A 117 -7.95 6.47 3.86
N ALA A 118 -8.24 6.71 5.15
CA ALA A 118 -7.93 7.93 5.87
C ALA A 118 -6.48 7.90 6.35
N LEU A 119 -6.16 8.66 7.39
CA LEU A 119 -4.85 8.59 8.01
C LEU A 119 -4.81 7.46 9.06
N PRO A 120 -3.64 6.90 9.37
CA PRO A 120 -3.50 5.79 10.32
C PRO A 120 -3.99 6.13 11.74
N TYR A 121 -4.07 7.41 12.07
CA TYR A 121 -4.59 7.89 13.37
C TYR A 121 -6.04 7.48 13.65
N GLN A 122 -6.84 7.22 12.61
CA GLN A 122 -8.25 6.88 12.72
C GLN A 122 -8.53 5.36 12.73
N ASP A 123 -7.51 4.51 12.62
CA ASP A 123 -7.71 3.07 12.48
C ASP A 123 -8.53 2.48 13.64
N LEU A 124 -8.17 2.80 14.89
CA LEU A 124 -8.82 2.22 16.06
C LEU A 124 -10.26 2.71 16.23
N THR A 125 -10.54 3.99 15.95
CA THR A 125 -11.92 4.53 16.00
C THR A 125 -12.81 3.89 14.94
N ILE A 126 -12.28 3.65 13.74
CA ILE A 126 -13.03 2.97 12.69
C ILE A 126 -13.20 1.48 13.03
N MET A 127 -12.19 0.80 13.60
CA MET A 127 -12.31 -0.59 14.07
C MET A 127 -13.34 -0.74 15.17
N ASP A 128 -13.45 0.21 16.12
CA ASP A 128 -14.48 0.21 17.15
C ASP A 128 -15.89 0.35 16.55
N ALA A 129 -16.06 1.23 15.56
CA ALA A 129 -17.33 1.36 14.83
C ALA A 129 -17.70 0.09 14.06
N CYS A 130 -16.72 -0.56 13.42
CA CYS A 130 -16.89 -1.84 12.72
C CYS A 130 -17.30 -2.97 13.67
N LEU A 131 -16.72 -3.03 14.87
CA LEU A 131 -17.13 -3.98 15.91
C LEU A 131 -18.56 -3.74 16.38
N ALA A 132 -18.92 -2.49 16.66
CA ALA A 132 -20.27 -2.14 17.13
C ALA A 132 -21.35 -2.49 16.11
N THR A 133 -21.03 -2.42 14.82
CA THR A 133 -21.96 -2.68 13.70
C THR A 133 -21.81 -4.06 13.07
N LYS A 134 -20.84 -4.85 13.53
CA LYS A 134 -20.46 -6.16 12.98
C LYS A 134 -20.16 -6.11 11.48
N THR A 135 -19.40 -5.11 11.05
CA THR A 135 -19.00 -4.88 9.66
C THR A 135 -17.53 -5.21 9.49
N ASN A 136 -17.14 -5.82 8.36
CA ASN A 136 -15.74 -6.10 8.06
C ASN A 136 -14.94 -4.80 7.90
N TYR A 137 -13.66 -4.85 8.20
CA TYR A 137 -12.71 -3.73 8.16
C TYR A 137 -11.52 -4.07 7.27
N MET A 138 -10.94 -3.07 6.62
CA MET A 138 -9.60 -3.14 6.05
C MET A 138 -8.94 -1.75 6.02
N ASP A 139 -7.61 -1.74 5.99
CA ASP A 139 -6.77 -0.56 5.84
C ASP A 139 -5.59 -0.80 4.88
N THR A 140 -4.72 0.20 4.76
CA THR A 140 -3.51 0.16 3.91
C THR A 140 -2.23 0.46 4.68
N ALA A 141 -2.31 0.63 6.00
CA ALA A 141 -1.19 0.95 6.89
C ALA A 141 -1.56 0.48 8.31
N ASN A 142 -0.64 0.59 9.26
CA ASN A 142 -0.93 0.32 10.66
C ASN A 142 -1.32 1.60 11.43
N TYR A 143 -1.93 1.42 12.60
CA TYR A 143 -2.23 2.52 13.50
C TYR A 143 -0.96 3.22 13.99
N GLU A 144 -0.99 4.55 13.98
CA GLU A 144 0.06 5.41 14.50
C GLU A 144 -0.51 6.41 15.50
N PRO A 145 0.01 6.49 16.76
CA PRO A 145 -0.36 7.54 17.66
C PRO A 145 0.05 8.93 17.17
N LEU A 146 -0.81 9.95 17.35
CA LEU A 146 -0.54 11.33 16.91
C LEU A 146 0.68 11.96 17.61
N ASP A 147 0.90 11.62 18.86
CA ASP A 147 1.90 12.20 19.75
C ASP A 147 3.26 11.47 19.70
N THR A 148 3.32 10.33 19.07
CA THR A 148 4.51 9.47 19.00
C THR A 148 4.61 8.81 17.63
N ALA A 149 5.74 9.00 16.93
CA ALA A 149 6.01 8.26 15.71
C ALA A 149 6.36 6.80 16.06
N LYS A 150 5.35 5.93 16.10
CA LYS A 150 5.49 4.51 16.38
C LYS A 150 4.61 3.70 15.44
N PHE A 151 5.24 2.99 14.55
CA PHE A 151 4.61 2.12 13.55
C PHE A 151 4.58 0.70 14.10
N GLU A 152 3.50 0.30 14.80
CA GLU A 152 3.37 -0.99 15.46
C GLU A 152 1.96 -1.56 15.28
N TYR A 153 1.84 -2.81 14.83
CA TYR A 153 0.55 -3.51 14.70
C TYR A 153 -0.09 -3.93 16.03
N LYS A 154 0.65 -3.90 17.14
CA LYS A 154 0.13 -4.37 18.44
C LYS A 154 -1.22 -3.78 18.84
N TRP A 155 -1.48 -2.52 18.47
CA TRP A 155 -2.71 -1.82 18.77
C TRP A 155 -3.91 -2.45 18.05
N GLN A 156 -3.76 -2.78 16.79
CA GLN A 156 -4.79 -3.42 15.97
C GLN A 156 -4.90 -4.92 16.26
N TRP A 157 -3.77 -5.61 16.50
CA TRP A 157 -3.80 -7.04 16.91
C TRP A 157 -4.52 -7.27 18.23
N ALA A 158 -4.57 -6.28 19.14
CA ALA A 158 -5.33 -6.36 20.38
C ALA A 158 -6.84 -6.54 20.13
N TYR A 159 -7.32 -6.23 18.92
CA TYR A 159 -8.73 -6.42 18.52
C TYR A 159 -9.02 -7.85 18.03
N ARG A 160 -8.02 -8.71 17.80
CA ARG A 160 -8.19 -10.02 17.16
C ARG A 160 -9.34 -10.84 17.77
N LYS A 161 -9.34 -11.02 19.09
CA LYS A 161 -10.37 -11.80 19.79
C LYS A 161 -11.78 -11.19 19.67
N ARG A 162 -11.89 -9.86 19.75
CA ARG A 162 -13.17 -9.14 19.63
C ARG A 162 -13.77 -9.31 18.22
N PHE A 163 -12.92 -9.23 17.18
CA PHE A 163 -13.33 -9.46 15.78
C PHE A 163 -13.71 -10.93 15.54
N GLU A 164 -12.96 -11.87 16.10
CA GLU A 164 -13.27 -13.30 16.05
C GLU A 164 -14.62 -13.61 16.67
N GLU A 165 -14.88 -13.12 17.89
CA GLU A 165 -16.16 -13.27 18.61
C GLU A 165 -17.35 -12.60 17.87
N ALA A 166 -17.10 -11.49 17.18
CA ALA A 166 -18.09 -10.80 16.36
C ALA A 166 -18.36 -11.50 15.02
N GLY A 167 -17.51 -12.45 14.60
CA GLY A 167 -17.61 -13.18 13.34
C GLY A 167 -17.26 -12.33 12.11
N ILE A 168 -16.43 -11.29 12.26
CA ILE A 168 -16.03 -10.36 11.22
C ILE A 168 -14.52 -10.37 11.01
N THR A 169 -14.10 -9.90 9.83
CA THR A 169 -12.68 -9.84 9.43
C THR A 169 -12.16 -8.40 9.48
N ALA A 170 -10.96 -8.22 10.04
CA ALA A 170 -10.11 -7.05 9.74
C ALA A 170 -8.91 -7.52 8.92
N LEU A 171 -8.71 -6.95 7.74
CA LEU A 171 -7.55 -7.13 6.89
C LEU A 171 -6.64 -5.91 7.04
N LEU A 172 -5.44 -6.11 7.58
CA LEU A 172 -4.48 -5.05 7.83
C LEU A 172 -3.43 -4.95 6.72
N GLY A 173 -3.09 -3.72 6.38
CA GLY A 173 -2.01 -3.41 5.47
C GLY A 173 -2.26 -3.90 4.04
N SER A 174 -3.42 -3.60 3.43
CA SER A 174 -3.67 -3.94 2.03
C SER A 174 -3.29 -2.81 1.08
N GLY A 175 -2.05 -2.32 1.23
CA GLY A 175 -1.37 -1.39 0.34
C GLY A 175 -0.33 -2.09 -0.54
N PHE A 176 0.78 -1.39 -0.85
CA PHE A 176 1.91 -2.07 -1.49
C PHE A 176 2.92 -2.52 -0.45
N ASP A 177 3.42 -1.60 0.32
CA ASP A 177 4.28 -1.72 1.49
C ASP A 177 3.66 -0.86 2.63
N PRO A 178 2.99 -1.51 3.58
CA PRO A 178 2.63 -2.92 3.68
C PRO A 178 1.55 -3.36 2.69
N GLY A 179 1.61 -4.63 2.29
CA GLY A 179 0.55 -5.24 1.50
C GLY A 179 1.06 -6.20 0.43
N VAL A 180 1.34 -5.71 -0.78
CA VAL A 180 1.86 -6.56 -1.87
C VAL A 180 3.18 -7.23 -1.45
N THR A 181 4.02 -6.57 -0.66
CA THR A 181 5.25 -7.14 -0.07
C THR A 181 4.98 -8.34 0.82
N GLY A 182 3.91 -8.30 1.61
CA GLY A 182 3.40 -9.43 2.40
C GLY A 182 2.88 -10.56 1.51
N VAL A 183 2.09 -10.22 0.47
CA VAL A 183 1.60 -11.21 -0.53
C VAL A 183 2.77 -11.85 -1.27
N PHE A 184 3.79 -11.08 -1.69
CA PHE A 184 5.00 -11.61 -2.31
C PHE A 184 5.74 -12.58 -1.39
N SER A 185 5.81 -12.27 -0.10
CA SER A 185 6.44 -13.12 0.92
C SER A 185 5.68 -14.44 1.12
N ALA A 186 4.34 -14.38 1.21
CA ALA A 186 3.50 -15.57 1.30
C ALA A 186 3.57 -16.42 0.01
N TYR A 187 3.61 -15.76 -1.17
CA TYR A 187 3.74 -16.42 -2.47
C TYR A 187 5.10 -17.13 -2.60
N ALA A 188 6.19 -16.45 -2.24
CA ALA A 188 7.52 -17.03 -2.22
C ALA A 188 7.59 -18.25 -1.30
N MET A 189 7.06 -18.14 -0.08
CA MET A 189 7.01 -19.26 0.88
C MET A 189 6.20 -20.42 0.33
N LYS A 190 5.06 -20.18 -0.27
CA LYS A 190 4.17 -21.23 -0.79
C LYS A 190 4.79 -22.01 -1.96
N HIS A 191 5.46 -21.32 -2.87
CA HIS A 191 5.87 -21.90 -4.15
C HIS A 191 7.36 -22.23 -4.24
N TYR A 192 8.22 -21.45 -3.58
CA TYR A 192 9.67 -21.51 -3.85
C TYR A 192 10.53 -21.85 -2.65
N PHE A 193 10.01 -21.75 -1.42
CA PHE A 193 10.79 -21.98 -0.21
C PHE A 193 10.09 -22.89 0.79
N ASP A 194 10.84 -23.66 1.56
CA ASP A 194 10.40 -24.34 2.79
C ASP A 194 10.73 -23.48 4.02
N GLU A 195 11.78 -22.66 3.90
CA GLU A 195 12.22 -21.67 4.88
C GLU A 195 12.77 -20.45 4.16
N ILE A 196 12.28 -19.25 4.48
CA ILE A 196 12.87 -17.98 4.08
C ILE A 196 13.72 -17.46 5.23
N GLU A 197 15.03 -17.29 4.98
CA GLU A 197 15.96 -16.82 6.00
C GLU A 197 16.16 -15.30 5.96
N TYR A 198 16.13 -14.70 4.77
CA TYR A 198 16.38 -13.27 4.54
C TYR A 198 15.33 -12.68 3.61
N ILE A 199 14.84 -11.51 3.99
CA ILE A 199 13.98 -10.67 3.15
C ILE A 199 14.58 -9.28 3.10
N ASP A 200 14.83 -8.77 1.90
CA ASP A 200 15.13 -7.37 1.66
C ASP A 200 13.98 -6.78 0.82
N ILE A 201 13.24 -5.86 1.41
CA ILE A 201 12.15 -5.14 0.77
C ILE A 201 12.75 -3.86 0.17
N LEU A 202 12.51 -3.64 -1.12
CA LEU A 202 13.09 -2.54 -1.87
C LEU A 202 11.97 -1.68 -2.45
N ASP A 203 11.80 -0.46 -1.96
CA ASP A 203 10.90 0.54 -2.52
C ASP A 203 11.70 1.61 -3.27
N CYS A 204 11.59 1.57 -4.60
CA CYS A 204 12.19 2.56 -5.47
C CYS A 204 11.14 3.42 -6.15
N ASN A 205 11.14 4.72 -5.82
CA ASN A 205 10.48 5.73 -6.62
C ASN A 205 11.53 6.57 -7.36
N ALA A 206 11.64 6.38 -8.67
CA ALA A 206 12.49 7.17 -9.56
C ALA A 206 11.70 8.22 -10.34
N GLY A 207 10.52 8.60 -9.85
CA GLY A 207 9.70 9.66 -10.43
C GLY A 207 10.28 11.05 -10.15
N ASP A 208 10.15 11.94 -11.14
CA ASP A 208 10.48 13.35 -11.03
C ASP A 208 9.23 14.20 -11.23
N HIS A 209 8.84 14.96 -10.22
CA HIS A 209 7.71 15.90 -10.24
C HIS A 209 8.17 17.35 -10.46
N GLY A 210 9.47 17.62 -10.56
CA GLY A 210 10.07 18.93 -10.84
C GLY A 210 10.02 19.93 -9.67
N TYR A 211 9.62 19.54 -8.46
CA TYR A 211 9.77 20.36 -7.25
C TYR A 211 11.10 20.05 -6.56
N PRO A 212 11.81 21.05 -6.02
CA PRO A 212 13.01 20.80 -5.21
C PRO A 212 12.73 19.95 -3.98
N PHE A 213 11.55 20.11 -3.36
CA PHE A 213 11.05 19.34 -2.24
C PHE A 213 9.52 19.18 -2.31
N ALA A 214 9.06 17.97 -2.36
CA ALA A 214 7.66 17.58 -2.21
C ALA A 214 7.62 16.09 -1.83
N THR A 215 6.50 15.63 -1.28
CA THR A 215 6.29 14.23 -0.91
C THR A 215 5.25 13.60 -1.83
N ASN A 216 5.43 12.32 -2.16
CA ASN A 216 4.52 11.62 -3.07
C ASN A 216 3.25 11.10 -2.40
N PHE A 217 3.22 11.06 -1.07
CA PHE A 217 2.05 10.77 -0.23
C PHE A 217 1.97 11.81 0.90
N ASN A 218 1.14 11.60 1.92
CA ASN A 218 0.91 12.58 2.96
C ASN A 218 2.22 13.13 3.54
N PRO A 219 2.49 14.45 3.47
CA PRO A 219 3.78 15.02 3.90
C PRO A 219 4.11 14.76 5.36
N GLU A 220 3.11 14.75 6.24
CA GLU A 220 3.30 14.50 7.65
C GLU A 220 3.79 13.07 7.91
N ILE A 221 3.12 12.07 7.32
CA ILE A 221 3.50 10.67 7.47
C ILE A 221 4.90 10.43 6.87
N ASN A 222 5.13 10.90 5.63
CA ASN A 222 6.43 10.73 4.97
C ASN A 222 7.59 11.35 5.77
N ILE A 223 7.44 12.59 6.26
CA ILE A 223 8.50 13.26 7.00
C ILE A 223 8.74 12.58 8.36
N ARG A 224 7.68 12.14 9.06
CA ARG A 224 7.80 11.42 10.33
C ARG A 224 8.55 10.10 10.15
N GLU A 225 8.20 9.33 9.13
CA GLU A 225 8.82 8.06 8.78
C GLU A 225 10.32 8.25 8.48
N VAL A 226 10.66 9.16 7.57
CA VAL A 226 12.06 9.37 7.12
C VAL A 226 12.93 9.98 8.21
N SER A 227 12.36 10.80 9.11
CA SER A 227 13.06 11.41 10.24
C SER A 227 13.15 10.49 11.47
N ALA A 228 12.45 9.36 11.49
CA ALA A 228 12.50 8.40 12.58
C ALA A 228 13.78 7.56 12.52
N LYS A 229 14.14 6.94 13.66
CA LYS A 229 15.19 5.92 13.69
C LYS A 229 14.83 4.77 12.74
N GLY A 230 15.82 4.31 11.99
CA GLY A 230 15.70 3.09 11.24
C GLY A 230 15.69 1.88 12.18
N SER A 231 15.04 0.80 11.79
CA SER A 231 15.21 -0.48 12.48
C SER A 231 14.92 -1.64 11.53
N TYR A 232 15.51 -2.77 11.83
CA TYR A 232 15.31 -4.00 11.08
C TYR A 232 15.32 -5.21 12.03
N TRP A 233 14.78 -6.33 11.54
CA TRP A 233 14.77 -7.58 12.31
C TRP A 233 15.99 -8.42 11.98
N GLU A 234 16.72 -8.89 13.00
CA GLU A 234 17.88 -9.79 12.84
C GLU A 234 18.02 -10.72 14.02
N ASP A 235 18.10 -12.03 13.75
CA ASP A 235 18.32 -13.10 14.73
C ASP A 235 17.41 -13.02 15.97
N GLY A 236 16.13 -12.80 15.74
CA GLY A 236 15.11 -12.80 16.80
C GLY A 236 14.98 -11.49 17.58
N LYS A 237 15.58 -10.39 17.12
CA LYS A 237 15.54 -9.09 17.80
C LYS A 237 15.51 -7.92 16.82
N TRP A 238 15.01 -6.79 17.30
CA TRP A 238 15.13 -5.53 16.61
C TRP A 238 16.54 -4.94 16.74
N VAL A 239 17.05 -4.43 15.63
CA VAL A 239 18.31 -3.67 15.57
C VAL A 239 17.95 -2.24 15.15
N GLU A 240 18.18 -1.27 16.05
CA GLU A 240 17.95 0.15 15.76
C GLU A 240 19.17 0.78 15.10
N THR A 241 18.92 1.78 14.24
CA THR A 241 19.93 2.63 13.59
C THR A 241 19.54 4.11 13.72
N GLU A 242 20.49 5.00 13.51
CA GLU A 242 20.14 6.41 13.35
C GLU A 242 19.36 6.61 12.03
N PRO A 243 18.57 7.70 11.92
CA PRO A 243 17.82 8.00 10.70
C PRO A 243 18.74 8.04 9.47
N MET A 244 18.39 7.27 8.43
CA MET A 244 19.12 7.22 7.16
C MET A 244 20.60 6.76 7.25
N GLU A 245 21.01 6.11 8.35
CA GLU A 245 22.41 5.72 8.59
C GLU A 245 22.92 4.68 7.61
N ILE A 246 22.10 3.66 7.33
CA ILE A 246 22.48 2.57 6.42
C ILE A 246 22.04 2.93 5.01
N LYS A 247 23.03 3.18 4.16
CA LYS A 247 22.84 3.45 2.75
C LYS A 247 23.38 2.30 1.90
N ARG A 248 22.67 1.95 0.83
CA ARG A 248 23.06 0.99 -0.19
C ARG A 248 22.84 1.53 -1.59
N VAL A 249 23.45 0.92 -2.58
CA VAL A 249 23.16 1.16 -4.01
C VAL A 249 22.64 -0.11 -4.59
N TYR A 250 21.52 -0.03 -5.33
CA TYR A 250 20.95 -1.18 -6.02
C TYR A 250 20.63 -0.84 -7.47
N ASP A 251 20.82 -1.82 -8.38
CA ASP A 251 20.50 -1.69 -9.81
C ASP A 251 19.08 -2.21 -10.05
N PHE A 252 18.11 -1.31 -9.90
CA PHE A 252 16.69 -1.66 -10.02
C PHE A 252 16.31 -1.96 -11.47
N PRO A 253 15.67 -3.10 -11.76
CA PRO A 253 15.18 -3.41 -13.09
C PRO A 253 14.36 -2.26 -13.69
N GLU A 254 14.64 -1.93 -14.95
CA GLU A 254 13.99 -0.84 -15.71
C GLU A 254 14.17 0.60 -15.18
N VAL A 255 14.86 0.77 -14.06
CA VAL A 255 15.12 2.07 -13.42
C VAL A 255 16.63 2.39 -13.43
N GLY A 256 17.48 1.38 -13.18
CA GLY A 256 18.92 1.54 -13.03
C GLY A 256 19.36 1.83 -11.59
N LYS A 257 20.64 2.15 -11.42
CA LYS A 257 21.25 2.33 -10.08
C LYS A 257 20.68 3.51 -9.31
N LYS A 258 20.26 3.25 -8.09
CA LYS A 258 19.75 4.24 -7.14
C LYS A 258 20.35 4.04 -5.77
N ASP A 259 20.56 5.15 -5.07
CA ASP A 259 20.81 5.16 -3.63
C ASP A 259 19.52 4.82 -2.90
N MET A 260 19.58 3.88 -1.97
CA MET A 260 18.48 3.52 -1.08
C MET A 260 18.94 3.52 0.38
N TYR A 261 18.02 3.77 1.28
CA TYR A 261 18.31 3.97 2.71
C TYR A 261 17.41 3.04 3.53
N LEU A 262 18.00 2.43 4.57
CA LEU A 262 17.25 1.59 5.50
C LEU A 262 16.36 2.46 6.37
N LEU A 263 15.08 2.07 6.42
CA LEU A 263 14.07 2.64 7.30
C LEU A 263 13.45 1.53 8.17
N HIS A 264 12.78 1.91 9.24
CA HIS A 264 11.77 1.04 9.85
C HIS A 264 10.53 1.04 8.95
N HIS A 265 9.90 -0.13 8.79
CA HIS A 265 8.61 -0.22 8.11
C HIS A 265 7.75 -1.31 8.75
N GLU A 266 6.45 -1.09 8.81
CA GLU A 266 5.54 -1.89 9.64
C GLU A 266 5.43 -3.37 9.27
N GLU A 267 5.52 -3.72 7.99
CA GLU A 267 5.42 -5.13 7.57
C GLU A 267 6.58 -6.00 8.08
N ILE A 268 7.70 -5.41 8.49
CA ILE A 268 8.78 -6.17 9.13
C ILE A 268 8.27 -6.88 10.36
N GLU A 269 7.40 -6.22 11.16
CA GLU A 269 6.84 -6.79 12.40
C GLU A 269 5.97 -8.02 12.11
N SER A 270 5.06 -7.91 11.15
CA SER A 270 4.15 -8.99 10.80
C SER A 270 4.86 -10.14 10.08
N LEU A 271 5.78 -9.84 9.16
CA LEU A 271 6.56 -10.86 8.45
C LEU A 271 7.48 -11.64 9.38
N ALA A 272 8.10 -10.99 10.39
CA ALA A 272 8.92 -11.66 11.38
C ALA A 272 8.14 -12.70 12.20
N LEU A 273 6.83 -12.48 12.41
CA LEU A 273 5.93 -13.40 13.12
C LEU A 273 5.38 -14.50 12.20
N ASN A 274 5.03 -14.15 10.96
CA ASN A 274 4.22 -15.01 10.08
C ASN A 274 5.07 -15.85 9.12
N ILE A 275 6.31 -15.44 8.80
CA ILE A 275 7.17 -16.16 7.87
C ILE A 275 8.15 -17.06 8.63
N LYS A 276 8.12 -18.36 8.29
CA LYS A 276 8.95 -19.37 8.95
C LYS A 276 10.41 -19.25 8.53
N GLY A 277 11.32 -19.33 9.53
CA GLY A 277 12.77 -19.44 9.30
C GLY A 277 13.51 -18.12 9.25
N ILE A 278 12.82 -17.01 9.44
CA ILE A 278 13.37 -15.66 9.32
C ILE A 278 14.55 -15.43 10.27
N LYS A 279 15.68 -15.02 9.67
CA LYS A 279 16.87 -14.52 10.35
C LYS A 279 17.02 -13.01 10.24
N ARG A 280 16.69 -12.41 9.07
CA ARG A 280 16.78 -10.98 8.87
C ARG A 280 15.70 -10.48 7.91
N ILE A 281 15.08 -9.34 8.25
CA ILE A 281 14.21 -8.57 7.36
C ILE A 281 14.65 -7.12 7.40
N ARG A 282 14.87 -6.52 6.21
CA ARG A 282 15.22 -5.11 6.05
C ARG A 282 14.28 -4.45 5.04
N PHE A 283 13.99 -3.17 5.26
CA PHE A 283 13.27 -2.33 4.32
C PHE A 283 14.18 -1.19 3.85
N PHE A 284 14.20 -0.94 2.55
CA PHE A 284 14.97 0.13 1.94
C PHE A 284 14.09 0.96 1.02
N MET A 285 14.18 2.29 1.16
CA MET A 285 13.49 3.25 0.29
C MET A 285 14.50 4.18 -0.40
N THR A 286 14.19 4.59 -1.62
CA THR A 286 15.04 5.50 -2.40
C THR A 286 14.65 6.96 -2.19
N PHE A 287 15.64 7.83 -2.09
CA PHE A 287 15.45 9.29 -2.00
C PHE A 287 16.40 10.02 -2.93
N GLY A 288 15.89 11.07 -3.59
CA GLY A 288 16.71 11.97 -4.39
C GLY A 288 17.55 12.93 -3.50
N GLN A 289 18.74 13.29 -3.97
CA GLN A 289 19.65 14.19 -3.21
C GLN A 289 19.01 15.55 -2.88
N SER A 290 18.18 16.10 -3.78
CA SER A 290 17.46 17.36 -3.52
C SER A 290 16.53 17.21 -2.32
N TYR A 291 15.73 16.12 -2.28
CA TYR A 291 14.83 15.82 -1.15
C TYR A 291 15.60 15.77 0.17
N LEU A 292 16.67 14.97 0.23
CA LEU A 292 17.47 14.80 1.46
C LEU A 292 18.10 16.11 1.94
N THR A 293 18.59 16.95 1.01
CA THR A 293 19.18 18.24 1.34
C THR A 293 18.16 19.19 1.97
N HIS A 294 16.95 19.27 1.40
CA HIS A 294 15.91 20.13 1.94
C HIS A 294 15.34 19.58 3.25
N LEU A 295 15.11 18.26 3.35
CA LEU A 295 14.67 17.64 4.60
C LEU A 295 15.64 17.96 5.73
N LYS A 296 16.94 17.78 5.51
CA LYS A 296 17.98 18.09 6.52
C LYS A 296 17.95 19.54 6.95
N CYS A 297 17.75 20.48 6.04
CA CYS A 297 17.59 21.89 6.37
C CYS A 297 16.36 22.12 7.25
N LEU A 298 15.22 21.54 6.89
CA LEU A 298 13.96 21.65 7.64
C LEU A 298 14.06 21.04 9.05
N GLU A 299 14.76 19.91 9.19
CA GLU A 299 15.06 19.29 10.49
C GLU A 299 15.93 20.23 11.35
N ASN A 300 17.02 20.75 10.79
CA ASN A 300 17.95 21.61 11.52
C ASN A 300 17.31 22.89 12.05
N VAL A 301 16.27 23.41 11.39
CA VAL A 301 15.52 24.60 11.84
C VAL A 301 14.25 24.24 12.63
N GLY A 302 14.00 22.95 12.92
CA GLY A 302 12.88 22.46 13.73
C GLY A 302 11.52 22.45 13.03
N MET A 303 11.49 22.61 11.70
CA MET A 303 10.22 22.61 10.93
C MET A 303 9.55 21.24 10.83
N THR A 304 10.27 20.16 11.12
CA THR A 304 9.73 18.78 11.14
C THR A 304 9.18 18.37 12.51
N SER A 305 9.27 19.27 13.53
CA SER A 305 8.84 18.98 14.89
C SER A 305 7.31 18.83 14.99
N ILE A 306 6.87 17.79 15.73
CA ILE A 306 5.48 17.59 16.13
C ILE A 306 5.14 18.29 17.45
N VAL A 307 6.13 18.85 18.15
CA VAL A 307 5.93 19.55 19.42
C VAL A 307 5.39 20.96 19.17
N PRO A 308 4.23 21.34 19.74
CA PRO A 308 3.68 22.68 19.56
C PRO A 308 4.61 23.78 20.10
N ILE A 309 4.78 24.85 19.34
CA ILE A 309 5.47 26.08 19.73
C ILE A 309 4.48 27.24 19.90
N ASP A 310 4.85 28.24 20.71
CA ASP A 310 4.08 29.48 20.81
C ASP A 310 4.49 30.45 19.70
N PHE A 311 3.52 30.88 18.92
CA PHE A 311 3.68 31.89 17.89
C PHE A 311 2.55 32.92 17.98
N GLU A 312 2.87 34.14 18.36
CA GLU A 312 1.90 35.24 18.53
C GLU A 312 0.68 34.86 19.37
N GLY A 313 0.90 34.16 20.47
CA GLY A 313 -0.16 33.73 21.41
C GLY A 313 -1.00 32.53 20.92
N LYS A 314 -0.57 31.86 19.85
CA LYS A 314 -1.21 30.62 19.33
C LYS A 314 -0.23 29.47 19.41
N LYS A 315 -0.75 28.27 19.71
CA LYS A 315 0.02 27.03 19.58
C LYS A 315 0.03 26.59 18.12
N ILE A 316 1.23 26.43 17.56
CA ILE A 316 1.45 25.95 16.20
C ILE A 316 2.36 24.73 16.26
N VAL A 317 1.97 23.65 15.57
CA VAL A 317 2.84 22.50 15.33
C VAL A 317 3.63 22.76 14.03
N PRO A 318 4.97 22.87 14.08
CA PRO A 318 5.77 23.21 12.89
C PRO A 318 5.52 22.30 11.70
N LEU A 319 5.46 20.98 11.92
CA LEU A 319 5.19 20.00 10.86
C LEU A 319 3.81 20.21 10.21
N GLN A 320 2.78 20.59 10.97
CA GLN A 320 1.45 20.86 10.40
C GLN A 320 1.47 22.14 9.54
N PHE A 321 2.25 23.14 9.92
CA PHE A 321 2.46 24.33 9.10
C PHE A 321 3.23 24.00 7.83
N LEU A 322 4.32 23.23 7.92
CA LEU A 322 5.09 22.73 6.77
C LEU A 322 4.19 21.98 5.78
N LYS A 323 3.38 21.04 6.29
CA LYS A 323 2.40 20.30 5.49
C LYS A 323 1.43 21.21 4.71
N ALA A 324 0.99 22.33 5.33
CA ALA A 324 0.06 23.26 4.71
C ALA A 324 0.68 24.08 3.56
N VAL A 325 2.00 24.26 3.53
CA VAL A 325 2.70 25.01 2.46
C VAL A 325 3.30 24.11 1.38
N LEU A 326 3.42 22.81 1.63
CA LEU A 326 3.90 21.84 0.63
C LEU A 326 2.84 21.56 -0.44
N PRO A 327 3.26 21.21 -1.68
CA PRO A 327 2.34 20.76 -2.71
C PRO A 327 1.49 19.57 -2.24
N ASP A 328 0.19 19.59 -2.52
CA ASP A 328 -0.68 18.44 -2.28
C ASP A 328 -0.21 17.26 -3.16
N PRO A 329 0.09 16.09 -2.61
CA PRO A 329 0.49 14.91 -3.37
C PRO A 329 -0.46 14.54 -4.50
N ALA A 330 -1.77 14.80 -4.34
CA ALA A 330 -2.77 14.58 -5.39
C ALA A 330 -2.55 15.49 -6.61
N SER A 331 -1.88 16.64 -6.44
CA SER A 331 -1.58 17.58 -7.53
C SER A 331 -0.36 17.21 -8.36
N LEU A 332 0.44 16.23 -7.91
CA LEU A 332 1.69 15.85 -8.57
C LEU A 332 1.46 14.98 -9.82
N GLY A 333 0.31 14.29 -9.91
CA GLY A 333 0.02 13.36 -11.01
C GLY A 333 0.32 13.88 -12.41
N PRO A 334 -0.16 15.09 -12.82
CA PRO A 334 0.02 15.58 -14.19
C PRO A 334 1.47 15.88 -14.57
N ARG A 335 2.36 15.96 -13.61
CA ARG A 335 3.74 16.42 -13.83
C ARG A 335 4.80 15.40 -13.49
N THR A 336 4.46 14.36 -12.72
CA THR A 336 5.42 13.32 -12.34
C THR A 336 5.69 12.40 -13.53
N LYS A 337 6.98 12.17 -13.80
CA LYS A 337 7.47 11.31 -14.88
C LYS A 337 8.45 10.30 -14.35
N GLY A 338 8.51 9.13 -14.97
CA GLY A 338 9.44 8.07 -14.59
C GLY A 338 8.71 6.86 -14.02
N LYS A 339 9.43 6.04 -13.25
CA LYS A 339 8.95 4.72 -12.82
C LYS A 339 9.14 4.52 -11.32
N THR A 340 8.28 3.69 -10.75
CA THR A 340 8.54 2.99 -9.48
C THR A 340 9.00 1.56 -9.77
N ASN A 341 9.78 0.99 -8.85
CA ASN A 341 10.10 -0.44 -8.82
C ASN A 341 10.07 -0.88 -7.37
N ILE A 342 9.07 -1.68 -6.99
CA ILE A 342 8.89 -2.11 -5.60
C ILE A 342 8.81 -3.64 -5.58
N GLY A 343 9.56 -4.27 -4.66
CA GLY A 343 9.57 -5.72 -4.59
C GLY A 343 10.38 -6.27 -3.42
N CYS A 344 10.48 -7.60 -3.37
CA CYS A 344 11.13 -8.31 -2.28
C CYS A 344 12.17 -9.29 -2.82
N ILE A 345 13.39 -9.21 -2.31
CA ILE A 345 14.45 -10.19 -2.52
C ILE A 345 14.42 -11.16 -1.35
N PHE A 346 14.35 -12.43 -1.68
CA PHE A 346 14.35 -13.53 -0.72
C PHE A 346 15.60 -14.38 -0.86
N LYS A 347 16.15 -14.81 0.27
CA LYS A 347 17.12 -15.89 0.34
C LYS A 347 16.65 -16.91 1.38
N GLY A 348 16.72 -18.20 1.06
CA GLY A 348 16.26 -19.27 1.93
C GLY A 348 16.56 -20.64 1.35
N LYS A 349 15.77 -21.63 1.74
CA LYS A 349 15.99 -23.04 1.34
C LYS A 349 14.72 -23.68 0.78
N LYS A 350 14.91 -24.55 -0.21
CA LYS A 350 13.92 -25.48 -0.71
C LYS A 350 14.55 -26.86 -0.87
N ASP A 351 13.96 -27.88 -0.24
CA ASP A 351 14.50 -29.25 -0.23
C ASP A 351 15.97 -29.29 0.23
N GLY A 352 16.34 -28.46 1.22
CA GLY A 352 17.70 -28.32 1.75
C GLY A 352 18.69 -27.55 0.86
N VAL A 353 18.29 -27.09 -0.32
CA VAL A 353 19.12 -26.33 -1.26
C VAL A 353 18.88 -24.83 -1.09
N GLU A 354 19.97 -24.07 -0.99
CA GLU A 354 19.88 -22.60 -0.96
C GLU A 354 19.30 -22.05 -2.28
N LYS A 355 18.43 -21.07 -2.16
CA LYS A 355 17.79 -20.36 -3.27
C LYS A 355 17.71 -18.87 -3.00
N THR A 356 17.71 -18.12 -4.08
CA THR A 356 17.40 -16.69 -4.10
C THR A 356 16.23 -16.45 -5.05
N TYR A 357 15.44 -15.42 -4.75
CA TYR A 357 14.28 -15.08 -5.56
C TYR A 357 13.97 -13.60 -5.37
N TYR A 358 13.69 -12.90 -6.45
CA TYR A 358 13.22 -11.52 -6.43
C TYR A 358 11.92 -11.43 -7.21
N VAL A 359 10.88 -10.94 -6.55
CA VAL A 359 9.60 -10.60 -7.18
C VAL A 359 9.36 -9.12 -7.00
N TYR A 360 8.96 -8.44 -8.09
CA TYR A 360 8.82 -6.99 -8.12
C TYR A 360 7.77 -6.53 -9.12
N ASN A 361 7.26 -5.32 -8.91
CA ASN A 361 6.41 -4.60 -9.85
C ASN A 361 7.14 -3.37 -10.36
N VAL A 362 6.96 -3.05 -11.65
CA VAL A 362 7.36 -1.78 -12.24
C VAL A 362 6.13 -1.02 -12.69
N CYS A 363 6.02 0.25 -12.28
CA CYS A 363 4.87 1.09 -12.57
C CYS A 363 5.34 2.43 -13.15
N THR A 364 4.69 2.90 -14.23
CA THR A 364 5.03 4.16 -14.90
C THR A 364 4.08 5.27 -14.43
N HIS A 365 4.62 6.39 -13.96
CA HIS A 365 3.80 7.51 -13.46
C HIS A 365 2.82 8.05 -14.49
N GLU A 366 3.28 8.21 -15.73
CA GLU A 366 2.47 8.73 -16.83
C GLU A 366 1.30 7.80 -17.20
N GLU A 367 1.53 6.47 -17.19
CA GLU A 367 0.47 5.49 -17.47
C GLU A 367 -0.58 5.45 -16.36
N CYS A 368 -0.14 5.49 -15.09
CA CYS A 368 -1.03 5.59 -13.95
C CYS A 368 -1.88 6.86 -14.01
N PHE A 369 -1.26 7.99 -14.35
CA PHE A 369 -1.98 9.24 -14.49
C PHE A 369 -3.00 9.20 -15.65
N ALA A 370 -2.63 8.61 -16.77
CA ALA A 370 -3.54 8.47 -17.92
C ALA A 370 -4.76 7.60 -17.58
N GLU A 371 -4.60 6.57 -16.75
CA GLU A 371 -5.69 5.67 -16.38
C GLU A 371 -6.61 6.27 -15.31
N VAL A 372 -6.06 6.74 -14.19
CA VAL A 372 -6.87 7.11 -13.00
C VAL A 372 -6.68 8.57 -12.56
N GLY A 373 -5.79 9.34 -13.20
CA GLY A 373 -5.50 10.73 -12.85
C GLY A 373 -4.67 10.90 -11.58
N SER A 374 -3.88 9.87 -11.21
CA SER A 374 -2.97 9.87 -10.06
C SER A 374 -1.60 9.33 -10.45
N GLN A 375 -0.56 9.73 -9.72
CA GLN A 375 0.80 9.26 -9.94
C GLN A 375 1.01 7.83 -9.38
N ALA A 376 2.13 7.16 -9.77
CA ALA A 376 2.36 5.75 -9.48
C ALA A 376 2.36 5.39 -7.98
N VAL A 377 2.88 6.24 -7.08
CA VAL A 377 2.92 5.93 -5.63
C VAL A 377 1.49 5.79 -5.05
N ALA A 378 0.56 6.65 -5.46
CA ALA A 378 -0.85 6.49 -5.06
C ALA A 378 -1.50 5.27 -5.76
N TYR A 379 -1.07 4.96 -6.98
CA TYR A 379 -1.58 3.85 -7.77
C TYR A 379 -1.15 2.50 -7.19
N THR A 380 0.13 2.34 -6.85
CA THR A 380 0.68 1.12 -6.25
C THR A 380 0.03 0.77 -4.92
N THR A 381 -0.44 1.75 -4.14
CA THR A 381 -1.18 1.52 -2.90
C THR A 381 -2.69 1.36 -3.13
N GLY A 382 -3.29 2.16 -4.01
CA GLY A 382 -4.75 2.15 -4.21
C GLY A 382 -5.29 0.93 -4.96
N VAL A 383 -4.49 0.34 -5.86
CA VAL A 383 -4.88 -0.90 -6.57
C VAL A 383 -4.96 -2.08 -5.61
N PRO A 384 -3.95 -2.38 -4.76
CA PRO A 384 -4.03 -3.45 -3.77
C PRO A 384 -5.14 -3.24 -2.74
N ALA A 385 -5.43 -1.99 -2.36
CA ALA A 385 -6.57 -1.69 -1.49
C ALA A 385 -7.90 -2.19 -2.11
N MET A 386 -8.13 -1.94 -3.40
CA MET A 386 -9.30 -2.48 -4.09
C MET A 386 -9.25 -4.01 -4.20
N ILE A 387 -8.06 -4.60 -4.43
CA ILE A 387 -7.93 -6.07 -4.53
C ILE A 387 -8.24 -6.73 -3.19
N GLY A 388 -7.69 -6.23 -2.07
CA GLY A 388 -8.01 -6.74 -0.72
C GLY A 388 -9.50 -6.65 -0.41
N ALA A 389 -10.13 -5.50 -0.71
CA ALA A 389 -11.58 -5.34 -0.62
C ALA A 389 -12.34 -6.38 -1.48
N MET A 390 -11.90 -6.62 -2.71
CA MET A 390 -12.46 -7.64 -3.58
C MET A 390 -12.33 -9.03 -2.97
N MET A 391 -11.18 -9.40 -2.38
CA MET A 391 -10.98 -10.69 -1.72
C MET A 391 -11.98 -10.92 -0.58
N LEU A 392 -12.23 -9.89 0.24
CA LEU A 392 -13.19 -9.95 1.34
C LEU A 392 -14.64 -10.00 0.83
N LEU A 393 -15.03 -9.13 -0.09
CA LEU A 393 -16.40 -9.05 -0.62
C LEU A 393 -16.80 -10.31 -1.39
N THR A 394 -15.86 -10.92 -2.13
CA THR A 394 -16.09 -12.18 -2.83
C THR A 394 -16.00 -13.42 -1.92
N LYS A 395 -15.60 -13.21 -0.63
CA LYS A 395 -15.31 -14.29 0.33
C LYS A 395 -14.22 -15.25 -0.14
N THR A 396 -13.34 -14.80 -1.03
CA THR A 396 -12.12 -15.53 -1.39
C THR A 396 -11.21 -15.63 -0.16
N TRP A 397 -11.13 -14.55 0.60
CA TRP A 397 -10.59 -14.52 1.95
C TRP A 397 -11.75 -14.40 2.95
N ASN A 398 -11.92 -15.40 3.78
CA ASN A 398 -13.07 -15.50 4.70
C ASN A 398 -12.63 -16.12 6.04
N LYS A 399 -12.22 -15.30 6.99
CA LYS A 399 -11.62 -15.70 8.25
C LYS A 399 -11.98 -14.65 9.31
N ALA A 400 -12.66 -15.03 10.39
CA ALA A 400 -12.99 -14.08 11.46
C ALA A 400 -11.76 -13.78 12.33
N GLY A 401 -11.53 -12.51 12.65
CA GLY A 401 -10.40 -12.03 13.43
C GLY A 401 -9.69 -10.84 12.76
N VAL A 402 -8.48 -10.55 13.21
CA VAL A 402 -7.61 -9.49 12.67
C VAL A 402 -6.37 -10.14 12.08
N PHE A 403 -6.08 -9.88 10.82
CA PHE A 403 -5.02 -10.57 10.07
C PHE A 403 -4.24 -9.59 9.21
N ASN A 404 -2.93 -9.79 9.15
CA ASN A 404 -2.10 -9.20 8.11
C ASN A 404 -2.26 -9.98 6.80
N ILE A 405 -1.96 -9.35 5.70
CA ILE A 405 -2.30 -9.85 4.36
C ILE A 405 -1.58 -11.17 4.03
N GLU A 406 -0.36 -11.40 4.52
CA GLU A 406 0.42 -12.61 4.32
C GLU A 406 -0.14 -13.85 5.05
N GLU A 407 -1.12 -13.67 5.94
CA GLU A 407 -1.81 -14.77 6.61
C GLU A 407 -2.90 -15.44 5.74
N PHE A 408 -3.10 -14.96 4.50
CA PHE A 408 -4.06 -15.49 3.53
C PHE A 408 -3.37 -16.20 2.35
N ASP A 409 -4.17 -16.93 1.54
CA ASP A 409 -3.66 -17.51 0.30
C ASP A 409 -3.28 -16.40 -0.69
N PRO A 410 -2.00 -16.32 -1.12
CA PRO A 410 -1.52 -15.25 -1.99
C PRO A 410 -1.97 -15.37 -3.44
N ASP A 411 -2.22 -16.60 -3.96
CA ASP A 411 -2.39 -16.83 -5.40
C ASP A 411 -3.52 -16.00 -6.03
N PRO A 412 -4.74 -15.92 -5.46
CA PRO A 412 -5.80 -15.13 -6.07
C PRO A 412 -5.50 -13.62 -6.06
N PHE A 413 -4.70 -13.15 -5.09
CA PHE A 413 -4.27 -11.76 -5.06
C PHE A 413 -3.18 -11.48 -6.11
N MET A 414 -2.21 -12.38 -6.28
CA MET A 414 -1.17 -12.33 -7.32
C MET A 414 -1.77 -12.31 -8.73
N ASP A 415 -2.79 -13.16 -8.99
CA ASP A 415 -3.56 -13.14 -10.24
C ASP A 415 -4.28 -11.80 -10.45
N ALA A 416 -4.85 -11.23 -9.37
CA ALA A 416 -5.56 -9.97 -9.43
C ALA A 416 -4.62 -8.78 -9.69
N LEU A 417 -3.39 -8.77 -9.17
CA LEU A 417 -2.39 -7.74 -9.47
C LEU A 417 -2.16 -7.61 -10.99
N ASN A 418 -1.93 -8.74 -11.67
CA ASN A 418 -1.77 -8.76 -13.12
C ASN A 418 -2.98 -8.22 -13.88
N LYS A 419 -4.18 -8.52 -13.38
CA LYS A 419 -5.43 -8.10 -14.02
C LYS A 419 -5.74 -6.61 -13.82
N TRP A 420 -5.38 -6.05 -12.64
CA TRP A 420 -5.84 -4.73 -12.24
C TRP A 420 -4.79 -3.63 -12.38
N GLY A 421 -3.65 -3.92 -13.05
CA GLY A 421 -2.70 -2.92 -13.48
C GLY A 421 -1.38 -2.87 -12.70
N LEU A 422 -1.11 -3.87 -11.87
CA LEU A 422 0.18 -4.07 -11.20
C LEU A 422 0.81 -5.41 -11.58
N PRO A 423 1.17 -5.63 -12.85
CA PRO A 423 1.83 -6.86 -13.26
C PRO A 423 3.17 -6.98 -12.54
N TRP A 424 3.44 -8.18 -12.03
CA TRP A 424 4.67 -8.49 -11.33
C TRP A 424 5.61 -9.33 -12.21
N GLN A 425 6.90 -9.26 -11.89
CA GLN A 425 7.99 -9.94 -12.59
C GLN A 425 8.82 -10.73 -11.58
N GLU A 426 9.55 -11.73 -12.07
CA GLU A 426 10.36 -12.65 -11.25
C GLU A 426 11.81 -12.70 -11.76
N ASN A 427 12.75 -12.81 -10.82
CA ASN A 427 14.16 -13.10 -11.09
C ASN A 427 14.66 -14.14 -10.07
N PHE A 428 15.16 -15.28 -10.57
CA PHE A 428 15.64 -16.39 -9.73
C PHE A 428 17.13 -16.31 -9.41
N ASN A 429 17.83 -15.32 -9.93
CA ASN A 429 19.25 -15.07 -9.66
C ASN A 429 19.47 -13.55 -9.46
N PRO A 430 18.81 -12.92 -8.48
CA PRO A 430 18.99 -11.49 -8.22
C PRO A 430 20.37 -11.19 -7.66
N GLU A 431 20.84 -9.96 -7.90
CA GLU A 431 21.87 -9.36 -7.06
C GLU A 431 21.30 -9.22 -5.64
N LEU A 432 22.06 -9.65 -4.63
CA LEU A 432 21.66 -9.53 -3.24
C LEU A 432 22.10 -8.17 -2.69
N VAL A 433 21.36 -7.68 -1.70
CA VAL A 433 21.74 -6.47 -0.98
C VAL A 433 22.79 -6.82 0.08
N ASP A 434 23.97 -6.20 0.00
CA ASP A 434 25.10 -6.40 0.91
C ASP A 434 24.82 -5.94 2.36
#